data_381f0a900de444a64e861f7f31e883cc
#
_entry.id   381f0a900de444a64e861f7f31e883cc
#
_cell.length_a   1.000
_cell.length_b   1.000
_cell.length_c   1.000
_cell.angle_alpha   90.00
_cell.angle_beta   90.00
_cell.angle_gamma   90.00
#
_symmetry.space_group_name_H-M   'P 1'
#
loop_
_entity.id
_entity.type
_entity.pdbx_description
1 polymer ?
#
loop_
_entity_poly.entity_id
_entity_poly.type
_entity_poly.pdbx_seq_one_letter_code
_entity_poly.pdbx_strand_id
1 'polypeptide(L)'
;MKKTTILRVIALLAALLMLCACQKAVPAGGEAENPSESTTADTREPVSVNILAVGDNLIHGVIYNQAHARSTTGGYDFTYAYKNIASTVASADISIINQETIIDPEKAPSTYPCFNSPTELGDEMVKIGFDVFNIANNHSLDKGESGLRNAIKFWKSKNVVFCGAYLDEEDYKTIPTNTVKGIKFAYVGLTEPTNGLSLPEGSKTILMLGADEDRIEKRVKAASEISDMTIVNVHWGEEYTHTPTERQHELAQKLADWGADIIIGTHPHVIQPVEYITAADGRKVLVIYSLGNFISAQDRGPRMLGGMMHITVTKNYQKNTTEVTKAKFTGTVTHYDSGFSNVRVYNLADYTDALASRHGVRSTTPSFSLNYLNSLLHDVVSDEFLEG
;
A
#
# COMPACT_ATOMS: atom_id res chain seq x y z
N MET A 1 -40.16 -52.91 -26.87
CA MET A 1 -39.55 -52.54 -25.58
C MET A 1 -40.07 -51.17 -25.14
N LYS A 2 -41.32 -51.11 -24.64
CA LYS A 2 -41.98 -49.93 -24.06
C LYS A 2 -43.08 -50.47 -23.18
N LYS A 3 -42.83 -50.78 -21.89
CA LYS A 3 -43.92 -51.14 -20.94
C LYS A 3 -43.41 -51.28 -19.46
N THR A 4 -42.29 -50.66 -19.07
CA THR A 4 -41.77 -50.82 -17.68
C THR A 4 -41.51 -49.52 -16.94
N THR A 5 -41.90 -48.35 -17.49
CA THR A 5 -41.57 -47.03 -16.83
C THR A 5 -42.81 -46.33 -16.25
N ILE A 6 -44.03 -46.90 -16.35
CA ILE A 6 -45.27 -46.24 -15.89
C ILE A 6 -45.75 -46.74 -14.52
N LEU A 7 -45.14 -47.80 -13.96
CA LEU A 7 -45.62 -48.42 -12.72
C LEU A 7 -44.90 -47.92 -11.44
N ARG A 8 -43.98 -46.97 -11.53
CA ARG A 8 -43.25 -46.44 -10.34
C ARG A 8 -43.68 -45.03 -9.90
N VAL A 9 -44.60 -44.39 -10.60
CA VAL A 9 -45.07 -43.02 -10.23
C VAL A 9 -46.42 -43.04 -9.48
N ILE A 10 -47.14 -44.18 -9.45
CA ILE A 10 -48.46 -44.28 -8.79
C ILE A 10 -48.36 -44.76 -7.31
N ALA A 11 -47.17 -45.22 -6.86
CA ALA A 11 -46.99 -45.71 -5.51
C ALA A 11 -46.59 -44.64 -4.46
N LEU A 12 -46.37 -43.39 -4.87
CA LEU A 12 -45.94 -42.30 -3.96
C LEU A 12 -47.05 -41.25 -3.65
N LEU A 13 -48.28 -41.42 -4.17
CA LEU A 13 -49.42 -40.52 -3.91
C LEU A 13 -50.48 -41.09 -2.98
N ALA A 14 -50.34 -42.33 -2.44
CA ALA A 14 -51.32 -42.98 -1.60
C ALA A 14 -50.99 -42.98 -0.08
N ALA A 15 -49.87 -42.32 0.32
CA ALA A 15 -49.44 -42.31 1.74
C ALA A 15 -49.68 -40.97 2.47
N LEU A 16 -50.43 -40.01 1.89
CA LEU A 16 -50.65 -38.69 2.49
C LEU A 16 -52.10 -38.35 2.85
N LEU A 17 -52.99 -39.33 3.02
CA LEU A 17 -54.40 -39.09 3.30
C LEU A 17 -54.93 -40.00 4.39
N MET A 18 -54.29 -40.14 5.55
CA MET A 18 -54.88 -40.67 6.77
C MET A 18 -54.16 -40.15 8.02
N LEU A 19 -54.42 -38.92 8.39
CA LEU A 19 -54.22 -38.41 9.76
C LEU A 19 -55.00 -37.08 9.90
N CYS A 20 -56.32 -37.22 9.95
CA CYS A 20 -57.19 -36.15 10.39
C CYS A 20 -58.28 -36.78 11.24
N ALA A 21 -58.14 -36.73 12.55
CA ALA A 21 -59.24 -36.65 13.53
C ALA A 21 -58.72 -36.99 14.94
N CYS A 22 -58.42 -35.95 15.73
CA CYS A 22 -58.74 -35.88 17.16
C CYS A 22 -58.54 -34.46 17.64
N GLN A 23 -59.58 -33.62 17.50
CA GLN A 23 -59.61 -32.33 18.19
C GLN A 23 -59.92 -32.63 19.68
N LYS A 24 -59.00 -32.21 20.57
CA LYS A 24 -59.31 -31.85 21.94
C LYS A 24 -59.02 -30.36 22.12
N ALA A 25 -60.07 -29.64 22.47
CA ALA A 25 -60.04 -28.23 22.83
C ALA A 25 -59.10 -28.00 24.04
N VAL A 26 -58.23 -27.00 23.94
CA VAL A 26 -57.45 -26.44 25.03
C VAL A 26 -57.77 -24.95 25.08
N PRO A 27 -57.87 -24.33 26.27
CA PRO A 27 -58.38 -22.97 26.43
C PRO A 27 -57.37 -21.89 26.01
N ALA A 28 -57.93 -20.76 25.56
CA ALA A 28 -57.23 -19.54 25.24
C ALA A 28 -56.54 -18.96 26.49
N GLY A 29 -55.28 -18.57 26.32
CA GLY A 29 -54.53 -17.79 27.30
C GLY A 29 -53.04 -18.11 27.26
N GLY A 30 -52.31 -17.43 26.42
CA GLY A 30 -50.84 -17.45 26.40
C GLY A 30 -50.36 -16.56 25.26
N GLU A 31 -50.01 -15.35 25.57
CA GLU A 31 -49.30 -14.47 24.67
C GLU A 31 -48.02 -15.20 24.18
N ALA A 32 -47.89 -15.37 22.88
CA ALA A 32 -46.67 -15.84 22.27
C ALA A 32 -45.62 -14.74 22.46
N GLU A 33 -44.77 -14.92 23.45
CA GLU A 33 -43.50 -14.16 23.49
C GLU A 33 -42.73 -14.47 22.21
N ASN A 34 -42.65 -13.47 21.34
CA ASN A 34 -41.67 -13.42 20.27
C ASN A 34 -40.31 -13.56 20.95
N PRO A 35 -39.42 -14.48 20.56
CA PRO A 35 -38.05 -14.43 21.04
C PRO A 35 -37.45 -13.13 20.51
N SER A 36 -37.35 -12.12 21.38
CA SER A 36 -36.53 -10.96 21.11
C SER A 36 -35.15 -11.53 20.89
N GLU A 37 -34.63 -11.38 19.68
CA GLU A 37 -33.20 -11.51 19.44
C GLU A 37 -32.51 -10.52 20.38
N SER A 38 -32.04 -11.03 21.50
CA SER A 38 -31.13 -10.32 22.37
C SER A 38 -29.81 -10.17 21.59
N THR A 39 -29.71 -9.13 20.80
CA THR A 39 -28.41 -8.63 20.33
C THR A 39 -27.70 -8.15 21.57
N THR A 40 -26.94 -9.06 22.22
CA THR A 40 -25.96 -8.63 23.24
C THR A 40 -24.99 -7.68 22.56
N ALA A 41 -25.08 -6.41 22.98
CA ALA A 41 -24.14 -5.39 22.46
C ALA A 41 -22.70 -5.90 22.64
N ASP A 42 -21.89 -5.81 21.60
CA ASP A 42 -20.48 -6.18 21.69
C ASP A 42 -19.80 -5.27 22.71
N THR A 43 -19.25 -5.84 23.76
CA THR A 43 -18.66 -5.10 24.91
C THR A 43 -17.14 -4.96 24.76
N ARG A 44 -16.55 -5.42 23.66
CA ARG A 44 -15.11 -5.29 23.42
C ARG A 44 -14.69 -3.82 23.36
N GLU A 45 -13.55 -3.52 23.97
CA GLU A 45 -12.96 -2.19 23.86
C GLU A 45 -12.46 -1.95 22.43
N PRO A 46 -12.48 -0.68 21.95
CA PRO A 46 -11.90 -0.32 20.67
C PRO A 46 -10.43 -0.70 20.58
N VAL A 47 -9.98 -1.15 19.42
CA VAL A 47 -8.58 -1.45 19.14
C VAL A 47 -8.03 -0.54 18.06
N SER A 48 -6.76 -0.17 18.18
CA SER A 48 -6.10 0.71 17.22
C SER A 48 -4.84 0.07 16.64
N VAL A 49 -4.63 0.27 15.35
CA VAL A 49 -3.45 -0.11 14.57
C VAL A 49 -2.78 1.15 14.06
N ASN A 50 -1.48 1.27 14.30
CA ASN A 50 -0.66 2.36 13.79
C ASN A 50 0.04 1.92 12.51
N ILE A 51 -0.19 2.66 11.42
CA ILE A 51 0.38 2.43 10.11
C ILE A 51 1.37 3.54 9.81
N LEU A 52 2.52 3.17 9.26
CA LEU A 52 3.50 4.09 8.69
C LEU A 52 3.56 3.86 7.18
N ALA A 53 3.36 4.90 6.37
CA ALA A 53 3.58 4.84 4.94
C ALA A 53 4.72 5.77 4.54
N VAL A 54 5.63 5.30 3.66
CA VAL A 54 6.73 6.08 3.09
C VAL A 54 6.70 6.03 1.57
N GLY A 55 7.45 6.92 0.93
CA GLY A 55 7.47 7.08 -0.51
C GLY A 55 8.41 6.13 -1.26
N ASP A 56 9.07 6.67 -2.29
CA ASP A 56 9.82 5.92 -3.29
C ASP A 56 11.17 5.43 -2.77
N ASN A 57 11.34 4.11 -2.71
CA ASN A 57 12.63 3.46 -2.47
C ASN A 57 13.36 3.30 -3.81
N LEU A 58 14.00 4.40 -4.26
CA LEU A 58 14.61 4.53 -5.60
C LEU A 58 16.13 4.37 -5.51
N ILE A 59 16.61 3.15 -5.67
CA ILE A 59 18.00 2.78 -5.44
C ILE A 59 18.89 3.00 -6.68
N HIS A 60 19.54 4.15 -6.73
CA HIS A 60 20.53 4.45 -7.74
C HIS A 60 21.85 3.70 -7.52
N GLY A 61 22.66 3.59 -8.58
CA GLY A 61 23.94 2.90 -8.57
C GLY A 61 24.89 3.34 -7.46
N VAL A 62 24.94 4.64 -7.17
CA VAL A 62 25.79 5.16 -6.09
C VAL A 62 25.39 4.64 -4.71
N ILE A 63 24.10 4.29 -4.50
CA ILE A 63 23.60 3.77 -3.22
C ILE A 63 24.04 2.33 -3.06
N TYR A 64 23.74 1.45 -4.02
CA TYR A 64 24.13 0.04 -3.90
C TYR A 64 25.65 -0.16 -4.00
N ASN A 65 26.39 0.67 -4.76
CA ASN A 65 27.86 0.63 -4.77
C ASN A 65 28.45 0.97 -3.39
N GLN A 66 27.86 1.93 -2.66
CA GLN A 66 28.26 2.23 -1.29
C GLN A 66 27.89 1.10 -0.33
N ALA A 67 26.74 0.45 -0.53
CA ALA A 67 26.36 -0.74 0.24
C ALA A 67 27.33 -1.90 -0.01
N HIS A 68 27.76 -2.11 -1.25
CA HIS A 68 28.80 -3.10 -1.59
C HIS A 68 30.13 -2.78 -0.92
N ALA A 69 30.60 -1.51 -1.00
CA ALA A 69 31.85 -1.09 -0.38
C ALA A 69 31.88 -1.20 1.16
N ARG A 70 30.71 -1.21 1.82
CA ARG A 70 30.56 -1.41 3.27
C ARG A 70 30.41 -2.87 3.67
N SER A 71 30.08 -3.75 2.73
CA SER A 71 29.91 -5.16 3.02
C SER A 71 31.24 -5.81 3.41
N THR A 72 31.22 -6.58 4.47
CA THR A 72 32.35 -7.41 4.93
C THR A 72 32.30 -8.84 4.40
N THR A 73 31.19 -9.21 3.71
CA THR A 73 30.93 -10.56 3.22
C THR A 73 30.96 -10.69 1.70
N GLY A 74 31.19 -9.58 0.98
CA GLY A 74 31.22 -9.54 -0.49
C GLY A 74 29.87 -9.31 -1.17
N GLY A 75 28.74 -9.19 -0.40
CA GLY A 75 27.41 -8.78 -0.88
C GLY A 75 27.20 -7.28 -0.72
N TYR A 76 25.99 -6.89 -0.26
CA TYR A 76 25.59 -5.48 -0.10
C TYR A 76 25.10 -5.22 1.33
N ASP A 77 25.62 -4.22 2.02
CA ASP A 77 25.19 -3.78 3.35
C ASP A 77 24.48 -2.42 3.25
N PHE A 78 23.15 -2.46 3.30
CA PHE A 78 22.30 -1.26 3.27
C PHE A 78 22.04 -0.65 4.65
N THR A 79 22.50 -1.26 5.73
CA THR A 79 22.25 -0.79 7.11
C THR A 79 22.59 0.69 7.29
N TYR A 80 23.70 1.16 6.69
CA TYR A 80 24.09 2.57 6.79
C TYR A 80 23.06 3.52 6.17
N ALA A 81 22.45 3.14 5.06
CA ALA A 81 21.48 3.98 4.35
C ALA A 81 20.21 4.24 5.18
N TYR A 82 19.81 3.28 6.00
CA TYR A 82 18.53 3.34 6.73
C TYR A 82 18.68 3.43 8.25
N LYS A 83 19.90 3.42 8.80
CA LYS A 83 20.13 3.34 10.26
C LYS A 83 19.41 4.41 11.08
N ASN A 84 19.24 5.63 10.53
CA ASN A 84 18.63 6.74 11.29
C ASN A 84 17.09 6.74 11.21
N ILE A 85 16.50 5.88 10.38
CA ILE A 85 15.05 5.77 10.20
C ILE A 85 14.50 4.41 10.66
N ALA A 86 15.36 3.41 10.83
CA ALA A 86 14.96 2.03 11.12
C ALA A 86 14.09 1.91 12.37
N SER A 87 14.39 2.64 13.45
CA SER A 87 13.58 2.63 14.67
C SER A 87 12.19 3.22 14.46
N THR A 88 12.06 4.25 13.63
CA THR A 88 10.77 4.85 13.26
C THR A 88 9.93 3.86 12.49
N VAL A 89 10.52 3.18 11.49
CA VAL A 89 9.83 2.12 10.73
C VAL A 89 9.36 0.99 11.64
N ALA A 90 10.26 0.48 12.49
CA ALA A 90 9.95 -0.62 13.42
C ALA A 90 8.93 -0.28 14.52
N SER A 91 8.61 0.99 14.74
CA SER A 91 7.65 1.42 15.78
C SER A 91 6.19 1.30 15.36
N ALA A 92 5.91 1.16 14.05
CA ALA A 92 4.56 0.98 13.55
C ALA A 92 4.10 -0.49 13.65
N ASP A 93 2.79 -0.69 13.68
CA ASP A 93 2.18 -2.03 13.61
C ASP A 93 2.16 -2.57 12.17
N ILE A 94 2.14 -1.66 11.19
CA ILE A 94 2.22 -1.94 9.75
C ILE A 94 3.05 -0.83 9.11
N SER A 95 4.09 -1.21 8.35
CA SER A 95 4.90 -0.26 7.58
C SER A 95 4.81 -0.54 6.09
N ILE A 96 4.48 0.50 5.29
CA ILE A 96 4.19 0.42 3.85
C ILE A 96 5.22 1.22 3.07
N ILE A 97 5.74 0.66 1.96
CA ILE A 97 6.74 1.29 1.09
C ILE A 97 6.45 1.04 -0.39
N ASN A 98 6.72 2.03 -1.24
CA ASN A 98 6.85 1.79 -2.67
C ASN A 98 8.26 1.34 -3.00
N GLN A 99 8.43 0.06 -3.34
CA GLN A 99 9.71 -0.47 -3.81
C GLN A 99 9.85 -0.17 -5.31
N GLU A 100 10.37 0.99 -5.63
CA GLU A 100 10.35 1.49 -7.00
C GLU A 100 11.36 0.80 -7.91
N THR A 101 12.54 0.48 -7.39
CA THR A 101 13.51 -0.29 -8.18
C THR A 101 13.25 -1.77 -8.08
N ILE A 102 13.07 -2.42 -9.24
CA ILE A 102 12.83 -3.88 -9.29
C ILE A 102 13.97 -4.67 -8.65
N ILE A 103 13.64 -5.82 -8.06
CA ILE A 103 14.61 -6.78 -7.51
C ILE A 103 14.48 -8.09 -8.29
N ASP A 104 15.34 -8.27 -9.29
CA ASP A 104 15.46 -9.51 -10.06
C ASP A 104 16.73 -10.26 -9.61
N PRO A 105 16.59 -11.36 -8.84
CA PRO A 105 17.73 -12.11 -8.33
C PRO A 105 18.60 -12.77 -9.41
N GLU A 106 18.07 -12.92 -10.63
CA GLU A 106 18.77 -13.60 -11.73
C GLU A 106 19.61 -12.64 -12.58
N LYS A 107 19.55 -11.32 -12.29
CA LYS A 107 20.29 -10.31 -13.03
C LYS A 107 21.17 -9.47 -12.12
N ALA A 108 22.33 -9.06 -12.65
CA ALA A 108 23.22 -8.16 -11.93
C ALA A 108 22.53 -6.82 -11.61
N PRO A 109 22.86 -6.18 -10.49
CA PRO A 109 22.40 -4.83 -10.18
C PRO A 109 22.71 -3.85 -11.30
N SER A 110 21.78 -2.93 -11.55
CA SER A 110 21.92 -1.86 -12.54
C SER A 110 21.19 -0.60 -12.08
N THR A 111 21.60 0.54 -12.64
CA THR A 111 21.06 1.85 -12.30
C THR A 111 20.26 2.44 -13.46
N TYR A 112 19.82 3.71 -13.30
CA TYR A 112 19.12 4.46 -14.33
C TYR A 112 19.75 4.28 -15.72
N PRO A 113 18.97 4.14 -16.81
CA PRO A 113 17.52 4.23 -16.86
C PRO A 113 16.76 2.92 -16.56
N CYS A 114 17.42 1.77 -16.52
CA CYS A 114 16.80 0.46 -16.28
C CYS A 114 17.38 -0.16 -15.01
N PHE A 115 16.67 0.05 -13.90
CA PHE A 115 17.13 -0.38 -12.58
C PHE A 115 17.08 -1.91 -12.40
N ASN A 116 17.93 -2.39 -11.51
CA ASN A 116 17.80 -3.64 -10.78
C ASN A 116 18.56 -3.51 -9.47
N SER A 117 17.89 -3.75 -8.38
CA SER A 117 18.50 -3.71 -7.05
C SER A 117 18.94 -5.11 -6.60
N PRO A 118 20.04 -5.22 -5.82
CA PRO A 118 20.43 -6.50 -5.23
C PRO A 118 19.39 -6.97 -4.20
N THR A 119 19.33 -8.28 -4.00
CA THR A 119 18.36 -8.94 -3.08
C THR A 119 18.50 -8.49 -1.64
N GLU A 120 19.72 -8.14 -1.21
CA GLU A 120 20.02 -7.65 0.13
C GLU A 120 19.31 -6.33 0.45
N LEU A 121 18.89 -5.56 -0.56
CA LEU A 121 18.03 -4.41 -0.35
C LEU A 121 16.67 -4.84 0.21
N GLY A 122 16.02 -5.80 -0.46
CA GLY A 122 14.73 -6.30 0.01
C GLY A 122 14.83 -6.96 1.39
N ASP A 123 15.93 -7.67 1.64
CA ASP A 123 16.20 -8.27 2.95
C ASP A 123 16.38 -7.20 4.04
N GLU A 124 17.08 -6.10 3.75
CA GLU A 124 17.21 -4.99 4.70
C GLU A 124 15.87 -4.29 4.95
N MET A 125 15.03 -4.07 3.92
CA MET A 125 13.70 -3.47 4.10
C MET A 125 12.82 -4.32 5.03
N VAL A 126 12.79 -5.64 4.82
CA VAL A 126 12.07 -6.57 5.71
C VAL A 126 12.64 -6.54 7.13
N LYS A 127 13.96 -6.53 7.26
CA LYS A 127 14.68 -6.53 8.56
C LYS A 127 14.39 -5.26 9.37
N ILE A 128 14.29 -4.10 8.74
CA ILE A 128 13.98 -2.84 9.45
C ILE A 128 12.49 -2.66 9.76
N GLY A 129 11.61 -3.56 9.26
CA GLY A 129 10.22 -3.65 9.67
C GLY A 129 9.19 -3.23 8.63
N PHE A 130 9.53 -3.18 7.34
CA PHE A 130 8.50 -3.02 6.32
C PHE A 130 7.72 -4.31 6.10
N ASP A 131 6.39 -4.20 6.14
CA ASP A 131 5.44 -5.32 6.05
C ASP A 131 4.75 -5.38 4.70
N VAL A 132 4.57 -4.23 4.03
CA VAL A 132 3.76 -4.09 2.81
C VAL A 132 4.55 -3.36 1.73
N PHE A 133 4.67 -3.98 0.56
CA PHE A 133 5.44 -3.47 -0.57
C PHE A 133 4.52 -3.24 -1.77
N ASN A 134 4.43 -1.99 -2.25
CA ASN A 134 3.95 -1.75 -3.59
C ASN A 134 5.07 -2.04 -4.59
N ILE A 135 4.82 -2.91 -5.56
CA ILE A 135 5.77 -3.26 -6.64
C ILE A 135 5.23 -2.90 -8.03
N ALA A 136 4.08 -2.21 -8.10
CA ALA A 136 3.56 -1.63 -9.32
C ALA A 136 4.01 -0.17 -9.42
N ASN A 137 4.97 0.10 -10.29
CA ASN A 137 5.53 1.42 -10.55
C ASN A 137 6.11 1.47 -11.97
N ASN A 138 6.61 2.64 -12.38
CA ASN A 138 7.16 2.85 -13.72
C ASN A 138 8.42 2.00 -14.00
N HIS A 139 9.12 1.49 -12.97
CA HIS A 139 10.30 0.63 -13.09
C HIS A 139 10.01 -0.87 -12.93
N SER A 140 8.76 -1.27 -12.79
CA SER A 140 8.37 -2.69 -12.66
C SER A 140 8.79 -3.54 -13.86
N LEU A 141 8.88 -2.95 -15.06
CA LEU A 141 9.24 -3.63 -16.31
C LEU A 141 10.67 -3.39 -16.78
N ASP A 142 11.54 -2.77 -15.98
CA ASP A 142 12.93 -2.46 -16.35
C ASP A 142 13.76 -3.68 -16.74
N LYS A 143 13.37 -4.86 -16.31
CA LYS A 143 14.01 -6.14 -16.66
C LYS A 143 13.10 -7.04 -17.50
N GLY A 144 12.04 -6.45 -18.10
CA GLY A 144 11.05 -7.15 -18.90
C GLY A 144 10.16 -8.08 -18.06
N GLU A 145 9.33 -8.86 -18.74
CA GLU A 145 8.42 -9.82 -18.08
C GLU A 145 9.17 -10.80 -17.17
N SER A 146 10.31 -11.33 -17.65
CA SER A 146 11.10 -12.29 -16.86
C SER A 146 11.57 -11.68 -15.54
N GLY A 147 12.03 -10.41 -15.57
CA GLY A 147 12.46 -9.70 -14.37
C GLY A 147 11.30 -9.46 -13.40
N LEU A 148 10.13 -9.02 -13.90
CA LEU A 148 8.94 -8.85 -13.08
C LEU A 148 8.52 -10.17 -12.41
N ARG A 149 8.51 -11.28 -13.17
CA ARG A 149 8.20 -12.62 -12.62
C ARG A 149 9.19 -13.06 -11.53
N ASN A 150 10.47 -12.78 -11.72
CA ASN A 150 11.49 -13.09 -10.72
C ASN A 150 11.34 -12.21 -9.46
N ALA A 151 11.03 -10.91 -9.62
CA ALA A 151 10.71 -10.01 -8.51
C ALA A 151 9.47 -10.48 -7.72
N ILE A 152 8.40 -10.90 -8.40
CA ILE A 152 7.21 -11.48 -7.74
C ILE A 152 7.60 -12.72 -6.92
N LYS A 153 8.39 -13.63 -7.50
CA LYS A 153 8.86 -14.84 -6.77
C LYS A 153 9.73 -14.48 -5.58
N PHE A 154 10.61 -13.47 -5.73
CA PHE A 154 11.42 -12.96 -4.64
C PHE A 154 10.54 -12.49 -3.47
N TRP A 155 9.54 -11.63 -3.72
CA TRP A 155 8.64 -11.15 -2.68
C TRP A 155 7.77 -12.26 -2.08
N LYS A 156 7.32 -13.23 -2.88
CA LYS A 156 6.63 -14.44 -2.38
C LYS A 156 7.49 -15.29 -1.45
N SER A 157 8.81 -15.23 -1.58
CA SER A 157 9.73 -15.96 -0.69
C SER A 157 9.93 -15.27 0.66
N LYS A 158 9.48 -14.03 0.81
CA LYS A 158 9.54 -13.26 2.05
C LYS A 158 8.22 -13.38 2.82
N ASN A 159 8.28 -13.24 4.12
CA ASN A 159 7.07 -13.24 4.97
C ASN A 159 6.50 -11.81 5.06
N VAL A 160 6.10 -11.26 3.91
CA VAL A 160 5.56 -9.90 3.77
C VAL A 160 4.37 -9.89 2.84
N VAL A 161 3.61 -8.80 2.86
CA VAL A 161 2.56 -8.52 1.88
C VAL A 161 3.19 -7.71 0.73
N PHE A 162 2.84 -8.05 -0.52
CA PHE A 162 3.13 -7.18 -1.66
C PHE A 162 1.90 -7.10 -2.58
N CYS A 163 1.80 -6.03 -3.34
CA CYS A 163 0.68 -5.78 -4.24
C CYS A 163 1.13 -5.14 -5.55
N GLY A 164 0.26 -5.21 -6.55
CA GLY A 164 0.40 -4.52 -7.83
C GLY A 164 0.86 -5.37 -9.00
N ALA A 165 1.47 -6.55 -8.78
CA ALA A 165 1.86 -7.47 -9.85
C ALA A 165 1.66 -8.92 -9.44
N TYR A 166 1.34 -9.79 -10.42
CA TYR A 166 0.95 -11.18 -10.21
C TYR A 166 1.50 -12.07 -11.33
N LEU A 167 1.81 -13.34 -11.02
CA LEU A 167 2.37 -14.29 -11.98
C LEU A 167 1.38 -14.66 -13.10
N ASP A 168 0.08 -14.72 -12.78
CA ASP A 168 -1.01 -15.10 -13.69
C ASP A 168 -2.38 -14.79 -13.04
N GLU A 169 -3.47 -15.12 -13.74
CA GLU A 169 -4.84 -14.91 -13.25
C GLU A 169 -5.16 -15.73 -11.98
N GLU A 170 -4.54 -16.87 -11.75
CA GLU A 170 -4.76 -17.65 -10.52
C GLU A 170 -4.12 -16.94 -9.32
N ASP A 171 -2.90 -16.43 -9.48
CA ASP A 171 -2.23 -15.62 -8.49
C ASP A 171 -3.00 -14.31 -8.21
N TYR A 172 -3.52 -13.69 -9.26
CA TYR A 172 -4.32 -12.47 -9.18
C TYR A 172 -5.61 -12.64 -8.38
N LYS A 173 -6.26 -13.81 -8.37
CA LYS A 173 -7.49 -14.04 -7.59
C LYS A 173 -7.29 -13.81 -6.09
N THR A 174 -6.10 -14.07 -5.58
CA THR A 174 -5.78 -13.85 -4.16
C THR A 174 -5.55 -12.35 -3.91
N ILE A 175 -6.40 -11.74 -3.09
CA ILE A 175 -6.20 -10.35 -2.64
C ILE A 175 -5.19 -10.35 -1.49
N PRO A 176 -4.09 -9.57 -1.58
CA PRO A 176 -3.13 -9.45 -0.48
C PRO A 176 -3.82 -8.86 0.76
N THR A 177 -3.72 -9.55 1.89
CA THR A 177 -4.32 -9.13 3.16
C THR A 177 -3.40 -9.47 4.32
N ASN A 178 -3.53 -8.72 5.42
CA ASN A 178 -3.07 -9.14 6.74
C ASN A 178 -4.13 -8.80 7.80
N THR A 179 -3.96 -9.36 9.00
CA THR A 179 -4.82 -9.03 10.13
C THR A 179 -3.93 -8.65 11.31
N VAL A 180 -4.07 -7.42 11.79
CA VAL A 180 -3.30 -6.88 12.90
C VAL A 180 -4.26 -6.42 13.99
N LYS A 181 -4.06 -6.89 15.22
CA LYS A 181 -4.93 -6.58 16.37
C LYS A 181 -6.43 -6.78 16.08
N GLY A 182 -6.79 -7.76 15.24
CA GLY A 182 -8.18 -8.06 14.89
C GLY A 182 -8.82 -7.12 13.85
N ILE A 183 -8.05 -6.23 13.23
CA ILE A 183 -8.44 -5.43 12.07
C ILE A 183 -7.85 -6.08 10.82
N LYS A 184 -8.69 -6.40 9.85
CA LYS A 184 -8.27 -6.98 8.57
C LYS A 184 -8.07 -5.89 7.53
N PHE A 185 -6.88 -5.81 6.98
CA PHE A 185 -6.48 -4.90 5.90
C PHE A 185 -6.38 -5.65 4.59
N ALA A 186 -6.84 -5.04 3.50
CA ALA A 186 -6.60 -5.49 2.13
C ALA A 186 -5.80 -4.44 1.36
N TYR A 187 -4.93 -4.91 0.46
CA TYR A 187 -4.01 -4.06 -0.28
C TYR A 187 -4.20 -4.20 -1.78
N VAL A 188 -4.30 -3.07 -2.46
CA VAL A 188 -4.29 -2.98 -3.91
C VAL A 188 -3.12 -2.09 -4.32
N GLY A 189 -2.35 -2.50 -5.32
CA GLY A 189 -1.28 -1.71 -5.91
C GLY A 189 -1.55 -1.50 -7.39
N LEU A 190 -1.23 -0.30 -7.91
CA LEU A 190 -1.30 -0.01 -9.35
C LEU A 190 -0.32 1.10 -9.75
N THR A 191 -0.04 1.17 -11.06
CA THR A 191 0.79 2.22 -11.66
C THR A 191 0.14 2.80 -12.90
N GLU A 192 0.22 4.11 -13.09
CA GLU A 192 -0.15 4.75 -14.36
C GLU A 192 1.01 4.72 -15.36
N PRO A 193 2.23 5.21 -15.02
CA PRO A 193 3.36 5.16 -15.94
C PRO A 193 4.06 3.79 -15.93
N THR A 194 4.67 3.43 -17.07
CA THR A 194 5.53 2.26 -17.25
C THR A 194 6.80 2.58 -18.04
N ASN A 195 7.16 3.87 -18.13
CA ASN A 195 8.28 4.35 -18.96
C ASN A 195 8.21 3.89 -20.43
N GLY A 196 6.98 3.73 -20.95
CA GLY A 196 6.74 3.25 -22.31
C GLY A 196 6.96 1.74 -22.52
N LEU A 197 7.19 0.99 -21.44
CA LEU A 197 7.34 -0.46 -21.48
C LEU A 197 5.97 -1.13 -21.31
N SER A 198 5.81 -2.32 -21.92
CA SER A 198 4.60 -3.14 -21.78
C SER A 198 4.96 -4.61 -21.67
N LEU A 199 4.06 -5.38 -21.07
CA LEU A 199 4.15 -6.84 -21.12
C LEU A 199 3.93 -7.32 -22.56
N PRO A 200 4.58 -8.43 -22.99
CA PRO A 200 4.37 -9.01 -24.31
C PRO A 200 2.90 -9.38 -24.54
N GLU A 201 2.46 -9.34 -25.79
CA GLU A 201 1.15 -9.84 -26.17
C GLU A 201 1.01 -11.33 -25.78
N GLY A 202 -0.12 -11.68 -25.15
CA GLY A 202 -0.38 -13.02 -24.65
C GLY A 202 0.35 -13.39 -23.35
N SER A 203 1.04 -12.43 -22.70
CA SER A 203 1.60 -12.62 -21.36
C SER A 203 0.52 -13.04 -20.38
N LYS A 204 0.87 -14.00 -19.50
CA LYS A 204 0.02 -14.37 -18.36
C LYS A 204 0.30 -13.50 -17.13
N THR A 205 1.47 -12.86 -17.10
CA THR A 205 1.87 -11.97 -16.00
C THR A 205 0.99 -10.73 -16.00
N ILE A 206 0.58 -10.31 -14.83
CA ILE A 206 -0.28 -9.15 -14.65
C ILE A 206 0.51 -8.07 -13.90
N LEU A 207 0.56 -6.89 -14.47
CA LEU A 207 0.90 -5.64 -13.80
C LEU A 207 -0.36 -4.79 -13.77
N MET A 208 -0.76 -4.30 -12.59
CA MET A 208 -1.95 -3.48 -12.44
C MET A 208 -1.70 -2.09 -13.01
N LEU A 209 -2.34 -1.78 -14.12
CA LEU A 209 -2.18 -0.51 -14.84
C LEU A 209 -3.36 0.42 -14.60
N GLY A 210 -3.10 1.70 -14.33
CA GLY A 210 -4.12 2.74 -14.14
C GLY A 210 -5.08 2.93 -15.34
N ALA A 211 -4.65 2.53 -16.53
CA ALA A 211 -5.49 2.55 -17.71
C ALA A 211 -6.56 1.43 -17.76
N ASP A 212 -6.40 0.35 -17.00
CA ASP A 212 -7.39 -0.75 -16.91
C ASP A 212 -8.34 -0.51 -15.73
N GLU A 213 -9.15 0.54 -15.82
CA GLU A 213 -10.05 0.97 -14.74
C GLU A 213 -11.06 -0.13 -14.37
N ASP A 214 -11.55 -0.92 -15.32
CA ASP A 214 -12.48 -2.03 -15.07
C ASP A 214 -11.86 -3.10 -14.15
N ARG A 215 -10.59 -3.41 -14.36
CA ARG A 215 -9.84 -4.37 -13.53
C ARG A 215 -9.59 -3.79 -12.13
N ILE A 216 -9.24 -2.50 -12.06
CA ILE A 216 -8.99 -1.81 -10.79
C ILE A 216 -10.29 -1.74 -9.98
N GLU A 217 -11.40 -1.31 -10.58
CA GLU A 217 -12.71 -1.24 -9.92
C GLU A 217 -13.08 -2.58 -9.30
N LYS A 218 -13.04 -3.66 -10.09
CA LYS A 218 -13.33 -5.01 -9.60
C LYS A 218 -12.43 -5.41 -8.44
N ARG A 219 -11.14 -5.05 -8.53
CA ARG A 219 -10.15 -5.39 -7.50
C ARG A 219 -10.38 -4.65 -6.21
N VAL A 220 -10.63 -3.33 -6.28
CA VAL A 220 -10.88 -2.49 -5.10
C VAL A 220 -12.18 -2.90 -4.42
N LYS A 221 -13.27 -3.11 -5.18
CA LYS A 221 -14.54 -3.60 -4.64
C LYS A 221 -14.39 -4.94 -3.93
N ALA A 222 -13.73 -5.91 -4.58
CA ALA A 222 -13.48 -7.21 -3.96
C ALA A 222 -12.59 -7.13 -2.72
N ALA A 223 -11.64 -6.19 -2.67
CA ALA A 223 -10.83 -5.94 -1.48
C ALA A 223 -11.67 -5.36 -0.34
N SER A 224 -12.53 -4.40 -0.62
CA SER A 224 -13.44 -3.79 0.34
C SER A 224 -14.46 -4.79 0.93
N GLU A 225 -14.96 -5.73 0.11
CA GLU A 225 -15.89 -6.76 0.59
C GLU A 225 -15.29 -7.74 1.60
N ILE A 226 -13.97 -7.92 1.61
CA ILE A 226 -13.30 -8.94 2.43
C ILE A 226 -12.47 -8.37 3.58
N SER A 227 -12.39 -7.05 3.74
CA SER A 227 -11.54 -6.40 4.73
C SER A 227 -12.32 -5.39 5.58
N ASP A 228 -11.73 -4.99 6.71
CA ASP A 228 -12.22 -3.88 7.52
C ASP A 228 -11.71 -2.53 6.99
N MET A 229 -10.54 -2.53 6.29
CA MET A 229 -9.90 -1.37 5.68
C MET A 229 -9.22 -1.75 4.38
N THR A 230 -9.47 -0.99 3.32
CA THR A 230 -8.86 -1.16 2.00
C THR A 230 -7.84 -0.05 1.76
N ILE A 231 -6.57 -0.43 1.58
CA ILE A 231 -5.46 0.48 1.30
C ILE A 231 -5.06 0.33 -0.16
N VAL A 232 -5.10 1.42 -0.93
CA VAL A 232 -4.69 1.45 -2.33
C VAL A 232 -3.39 2.23 -2.47
N ASN A 233 -2.34 1.56 -2.97
CA ASN A 233 -1.06 2.17 -3.29
C ASN A 233 -1.04 2.51 -4.78
N VAL A 234 -0.84 3.78 -5.12
CA VAL A 234 -0.90 4.26 -6.50
C VAL A 234 0.40 4.96 -6.87
N HIS A 235 1.03 4.51 -7.95
CA HIS A 235 2.20 5.18 -8.52
C HIS A 235 1.74 5.98 -9.75
N TRP A 236 1.60 7.33 -9.59
CA TRP A 236 0.85 8.19 -10.51
C TRP A 236 1.36 9.64 -10.59
N GLY A 237 0.77 10.40 -11.51
CA GLY A 237 1.00 11.84 -11.62
C GLY A 237 2.23 12.18 -12.47
N GLU A 238 2.71 13.40 -12.30
CA GLU A 238 3.87 13.94 -13.03
C GLU A 238 5.06 14.12 -12.12
N GLU A 239 6.25 13.73 -12.61
CA GLU A 239 7.49 13.89 -11.88
C GLU A 239 7.78 15.37 -11.56
N TYR A 240 8.24 15.62 -10.33
CA TYR A 240 8.82 16.87 -9.86
C TYR A 240 7.83 18.03 -9.69
N THR A 241 6.53 17.78 -9.68
CA THR A 241 5.50 18.76 -9.37
C THR A 241 4.86 18.51 -8.01
N HIS A 242 4.70 19.57 -7.19
CA HIS A 242 4.02 19.51 -5.90
C HIS A 242 2.49 19.61 -6.02
N THR A 243 1.98 19.94 -7.20
CA THR A 243 0.55 20.05 -7.46
C THR A 243 0.05 18.75 -8.09
N PRO A 244 -0.93 18.08 -7.50
CA PRO A 244 -1.56 16.92 -8.11
C PRO A 244 -2.22 17.30 -9.44
N THR A 245 -2.16 16.38 -10.40
CA THR A 245 -2.84 16.52 -11.70
C THR A 245 -4.35 16.30 -11.55
N GLU A 246 -5.13 16.80 -12.51
CA GLU A 246 -6.58 16.51 -12.58
C GLU A 246 -6.83 15.00 -12.61
N ARG A 247 -6.01 14.24 -13.34
CA ARG A 247 -6.10 12.78 -13.39
C ARG A 247 -5.90 12.12 -12.01
N GLN A 248 -5.00 12.64 -11.18
CA GLN A 248 -4.83 12.13 -9.82
C GLN A 248 -6.09 12.36 -8.98
N HIS A 249 -6.72 13.53 -9.07
CA HIS A 249 -7.99 13.83 -8.38
C HIS A 249 -9.13 12.92 -8.87
N GLU A 250 -9.30 12.77 -10.20
CA GLU A 250 -10.32 11.90 -10.78
C GLU A 250 -10.16 10.44 -10.34
N LEU A 251 -8.94 9.91 -10.39
CA LEU A 251 -8.68 8.52 -10.01
C LEU A 251 -8.83 8.32 -8.50
N ALA A 252 -8.41 9.29 -7.67
CA ALA A 252 -8.63 9.25 -6.23
C ALA A 252 -10.11 9.15 -5.89
N GLN A 253 -10.96 9.97 -6.54
CA GLN A 253 -12.40 9.91 -6.33
C GLN A 253 -12.99 8.55 -6.74
N LYS A 254 -12.60 8.02 -7.91
CA LYS A 254 -13.04 6.69 -8.35
C LYS A 254 -12.62 5.60 -7.38
N LEU A 255 -11.37 5.60 -6.93
CA LEU A 255 -10.87 4.61 -5.96
C LEU A 255 -11.65 4.67 -4.65
N ALA A 256 -11.96 5.88 -4.16
CA ALA A 256 -12.78 6.10 -2.98
C ALA A 256 -14.20 5.53 -3.18
N ASP A 257 -14.84 5.82 -4.31
CA ASP A 257 -16.19 5.36 -4.65
C ASP A 257 -16.25 3.83 -4.84
N TRP A 258 -15.15 3.20 -5.25
CA TRP A 258 -15.03 1.75 -5.37
C TRP A 258 -14.74 1.03 -4.04
N GLY A 259 -14.44 1.76 -2.96
CA GLY A 259 -14.28 1.17 -1.64
C GLY A 259 -12.88 1.29 -1.02
N ALA A 260 -11.99 2.12 -1.56
CA ALA A 260 -10.75 2.48 -0.87
C ALA A 260 -11.07 3.33 0.37
N ASP A 261 -10.33 3.12 1.46
CA ASP A 261 -10.39 3.91 2.70
C ASP A 261 -9.16 4.78 2.87
N ILE A 262 -8.02 4.33 2.35
CA ILE A 262 -6.74 5.04 2.36
C ILE A 262 -6.11 4.89 0.97
N ILE A 263 -5.67 6.01 0.38
CA ILE A 263 -4.96 6.05 -0.90
C ILE A 263 -3.58 6.64 -0.67
N ILE A 264 -2.53 5.88 -1.01
CA ILE A 264 -1.13 6.25 -0.81
C ILE A 264 -0.48 6.43 -2.19
N GLY A 265 -0.19 7.69 -2.53
CA GLY A 265 0.42 8.07 -3.80
C GLY A 265 1.94 8.16 -3.74
N THR A 266 2.57 7.82 -4.87
CA THR A 266 4.02 7.86 -5.13
C THR A 266 4.27 8.22 -6.60
N HIS A 267 5.50 8.35 -7.06
CA HIS A 267 5.98 8.70 -8.40
C HIS A 267 6.47 10.15 -8.57
N PRO A 268 5.80 11.22 -8.09
CA PRO A 268 6.28 12.58 -8.34
C PRO A 268 7.69 12.87 -7.84
N HIS A 269 8.27 12.02 -6.99
CA HIS A 269 9.59 12.18 -6.35
C HIS A 269 9.72 13.46 -5.50
N VAL A 270 8.61 14.13 -5.27
CA VAL A 270 8.43 15.25 -4.35
C VAL A 270 7.12 15.04 -3.60
N ILE A 271 7.03 15.60 -2.40
CA ILE A 271 5.79 15.54 -1.63
C ILE A 271 4.68 16.31 -2.34
N GLN A 272 3.45 15.79 -2.24
CA GLN A 272 2.23 16.46 -2.67
C GLN A 272 1.24 16.52 -1.51
N PRO A 273 0.13 17.30 -1.62
CA PRO A 273 -0.86 17.46 -0.55
C PRO A 273 -1.42 16.15 0.00
N VAL A 274 -1.93 16.26 1.21
CA VAL A 274 -2.76 15.25 1.88
C VAL A 274 -4.13 15.87 2.12
N GLU A 275 -5.19 15.12 1.86
CA GLU A 275 -6.56 15.57 2.13
C GLU A 275 -7.50 14.42 2.47
N TYR A 276 -8.67 14.76 3.00
CA TYR A 276 -9.81 13.85 3.06
C TYR A 276 -10.79 14.17 1.95
N ILE A 277 -11.14 13.18 1.13
CA ILE A 277 -12.24 13.27 0.17
C ILE A 277 -13.46 12.48 0.68
N THR A 278 -14.63 12.77 0.12
CA THR A 278 -15.86 12.06 0.46
C THR A 278 -16.24 11.13 -0.68
N ALA A 279 -16.32 9.83 -0.41
CA ALA A 279 -16.80 8.83 -1.35
C ALA A 279 -18.32 8.95 -1.57
N ALA A 280 -18.85 8.36 -2.66
CA ALA A 280 -20.26 8.40 -3.02
C ALA A 280 -21.20 7.82 -1.94
N ASP A 281 -20.70 6.91 -1.10
CA ASP A 281 -21.41 6.33 0.05
C ASP A 281 -21.31 7.16 1.34
N GLY A 282 -20.63 8.31 1.30
CA GLY A 282 -20.45 9.23 2.42
C GLY A 282 -19.23 8.94 3.31
N ARG A 283 -18.43 7.89 3.04
CA ARG A 283 -17.20 7.63 3.79
C ARG A 283 -16.17 8.75 3.56
N LYS A 284 -15.40 9.04 4.60
CA LYS A 284 -14.19 9.86 4.50
C LYS A 284 -13.01 8.98 4.11
N VAL A 285 -12.34 9.32 3.02
CA VAL A 285 -11.18 8.61 2.48
C VAL A 285 -9.94 9.48 2.60
N LEU A 286 -8.89 8.97 3.22
CA LEU A 286 -7.61 9.66 3.34
C LEU A 286 -6.83 9.49 2.04
N VAL A 287 -6.45 10.60 1.40
CA VAL A 287 -5.64 10.63 0.18
C VAL A 287 -4.32 11.33 0.46
N ILE A 288 -3.23 10.63 0.23
CA ILE A 288 -1.88 11.16 0.18
C ILE A 288 -1.47 11.16 -1.29
N TYR A 289 -1.38 12.33 -1.95
CA TYR A 289 -1.09 12.37 -3.37
C TYR A 289 0.33 11.95 -3.72
N SER A 290 1.32 12.33 -2.89
CA SER A 290 2.68 11.79 -3.01
C SER A 290 3.46 11.93 -1.71
N LEU A 291 4.15 10.86 -1.33
CA LEU A 291 5.11 10.86 -0.24
C LEU A 291 6.54 11.23 -0.71
N GLY A 292 6.76 11.49 -2.01
CA GLY A 292 8.08 11.79 -2.54
C GLY A 292 9.09 10.66 -2.37
N ASN A 293 10.37 10.97 -2.39
CA ASN A 293 11.42 9.98 -2.22
C ASN A 293 11.60 9.57 -0.74
N PHE A 294 11.53 8.29 -0.44
CA PHE A 294 12.07 7.77 0.82
C PHE A 294 13.60 7.77 0.79
N ILE A 295 14.18 7.30 -0.31
CA ILE A 295 15.62 7.43 -0.61
C ILE A 295 15.84 7.49 -2.12
N SER A 296 16.75 8.38 -2.55
CA SER A 296 17.21 8.43 -3.94
C SER A 296 18.60 9.06 -4.04
N ALA A 297 19.20 9.05 -5.22
CA ALA A 297 20.38 9.88 -5.51
C ALA A 297 20.08 10.92 -6.60
N GLN A 298 18.89 11.51 -6.55
CA GLN A 298 18.53 12.66 -7.36
C GLN A 298 19.25 13.93 -6.83
N ASP A 299 19.27 14.99 -7.63
CA ASP A 299 20.19 16.13 -7.41
C ASP A 299 19.50 17.50 -7.34
N ARG A 300 18.23 17.55 -6.93
CA ARG A 300 17.47 18.81 -6.74
C ARG A 300 16.91 18.89 -5.34
N GLY A 301 16.95 20.08 -4.74
CA GLY A 301 16.53 20.33 -3.37
C GLY A 301 15.14 19.77 -3.01
N PRO A 302 14.07 20.04 -3.80
CA PRO A 302 12.74 19.52 -3.50
C PRO A 302 12.67 18.00 -3.40
N ARG A 303 13.49 17.27 -4.16
CA ARG A 303 13.53 15.79 -4.19
C ARG A 303 14.22 15.17 -2.99
N MET A 304 14.87 16.00 -2.16
CA MET A 304 15.52 15.55 -0.92
C MET A 304 14.54 15.48 0.24
N LEU A 305 13.37 16.13 0.13
CA LEU A 305 12.29 16.08 1.10
C LEU A 305 11.30 14.98 0.68
N GLY A 306 11.23 13.94 1.47
CA GLY A 306 10.17 12.92 1.42
C GLY A 306 9.22 13.06 2.59
N GLY A 307 8.19 12.22 2.61
CA GLY A 307 7.18 12.16 3.67
C GLY A 307 7.04 10.80 4.30
N MET A 308 6.63 10.82 5.54
CA MET A 308 6.09 9.67 6.27
C MET A 308 4.68 10.03 6.74
N MET A 309 3.72 9.18 6.39
CA MET A 309 2.35 9.32 6.87
C MET A 309 2.11 8.37 8.03
N HIS A 310 1.84 8.91 9.20
CA HIS A 310 1.47 8.18 10.42
C HIS A 310 -0.05 8.14 10.50
N ILE A 311 -0.64 6.94 10.37
CA ILE A 311 -2.08 6.73 10.33
C ILE A 311 -2.49 5.84 11.50
N THR A 312 -3.49 6.25 12.27
CA THR A 312 -4.12 5.37 13.27
C THR A 312 -5.49 4.95 12.76
N VAL A 313 -5.68 3.64 12.58
CA VAL A 313 -6.97 3.04 12.26
C VAL A 313 -7.55 2.45 13.54
N THR A 314 -8.79 2.81 13.86
CA THR A 314 -9.49 2.32 15.06
C THR A 314 -10.73 1.55 14.67
N LYS A 315 -10.87 0.32 15.17
CA LYS A 315 -12.07 -0.49 15.10
C LYS A 315 -12.82 -0.38 16.41
N ASN A 316 -14.05 0.14 16.32
CA ASN A 316 -14.98 0.22 17.45
C ASN A 316 -16.02 -0.87 17.30
N TYR A 317 -15.93 -1.92 18.13
CA TYR A 317 -16.83 -3.07 18.08
C TYR A 317 -18.25 -2.72 18.50
N GLN A 318 -18.43 -1.78 19.44
CA GLN A 318 -19.75 -1.37 19.93
C GLN A 318 -20.53 -0.59 18.86
N LYS A 319 -19.80 0.23 18.06
CA LYS A 319 -20.38 1.01 16.96
C LYS A 319 -20.36 0.26 15.62
N ASN A 320 -19.67 -0.88 15.56
CA ASN A 320 -19.37 -1.62 14.34
C ASN A 320 -18.77 -0.74 13.23
N THR A 321 -17.80 0.11 13.61
CA THR A 321 -17.09 0.99 12.67
C THR A 321 -15.59 0.72 12.70
N THR A 322 -14.95 0.86 11.53
CA THR A 322 -13.49 0.92 11.40
C THR A 322 -13.16 2.17 10.60
N GLU A 323 -12.34 3.04 11.16
CA GLU A 323 -12.08 4.35 10.58
C GLU A 323 -10.67 4.85 10.87
N VAL A 324 -10.17 5.76 10.03
CA VAL A 324 -8.96 6.54 10.30
C VAL A 324 -9.27 7.58 11.38
N THR A 325 -8.69 7.39 12.56
CA THR A 325 -8.91 8.30 13.71
C THR A 325 -7.81 9.34 13.89
N LYS A 326 -6.62 9.09 13.33
CA LYS A 326 -5.52 10.06 13.30
C LYS A 326 -4.74 9.89 12.00
N ALA A 327 -4.35 11.01 11.41
CA ALA A 327 -3.48 11.08 10.25
C ALA A 327 -2.51 12.24 10.44
N LYS A 328 -1.18 11.96 10.50
CA LYS A 328 -0.13 12.95 10.69
C LYS A 328 1.02 12.71 9.74
N PHE A 329 1.52 13.80 9.15
CA PHE A 329 2.61 13.79 8.19
C PHE A 329 3.89 14.32 8.85
N THR A 330 4.99 13.60 8.68
CA THR A 330 6.33 14.06 9.08
C THR A 330 7.28 14.00 7.88
N GLY A 331 8.28 14.88 7.86
CA GLY A 331 9.25 14.90 6.77
C GLY A 331 10.36 13.85 6.96
N THR A 332 10.89 13.37 5.85
CA THR A 332 12.19 12.66 5.78
C THR A 332 13.17 13.43 4.89
N VAL A 333 14.46 13.21 5.09
CA VAL A 333 15.49 13.81 4.26
C VAL A 333 16.41 12.72 3.72
N THR A 334 16.44 12.56 2.40
CA THR A 334 17.54 11.86 1.77
C THR A 334 18.78 12.76 1.83
N HIS A 335 19.81 12.34 2.55
CA HIS A 335 21.05 13.07 2.70
C HIS A 335 22.21 12.37 1.99
N TYR A 336 23.05 13.14 1.33
CA TYR A 336 24.36 12.72 0.84
C TYR A 336 25.35 13.87 0.95
N ASP A 337 26.62 13.54 1.21
CA ASP A 337 27.73 14.49 1.16
C ASP A 337 28.16 14.73 -0.31
N SER A 338 29.15 15.61 -0.53
CA SER A 338 29.67 15.91 -1.88
C SER A 338 29.97 14.63 -2.67
N GLY A 339 29.67 14.64 -3.97
CA GLY A 339 29.86 13.50 -4.87
C GLY A 339 28.93 12.33 -4.58
N PHE A 340 27.74 12.60 -4.05
CA PHE A 340 26.76 11.58 -3.65
C PHE A 340 27.31 10.55 -2.64
N SER A 341 28.31 10.92 -1.84
CA SER A 341 28.85 10.02 -0.83
C SER A 341 27.98 9.97 0.41
N ASN A 342 28.03 8.85 1.15
CA ASN A 342 27.33 8.68 2.41
C ASN A 342 25.79 8.87 2.33
N VAL A 343 25.17 8.33 1.28
CA VAL A 343 23.69 8.40 1.10
C VAL A 343 22.99 7.71 2.26
N ARG A 344 22.02 8.41 2.89
CA ARG A 344 21.23 7.90 4.00
C ARG A 344 19.97 8.72 4.25
N VAL A 345 18.98 8.10 4.87
CA VAL A 345 17.70 8.74 5.23
C VAL A 345 17.75 9.24 6.68
N TYR A 346 17.16 10.40 6.92
CA TYR A 346 16.91 10.96 8.27
C TYR A 346 15.42 11.29 8.44
N ASN A 347 14.92 11.25 9.67
CA ASN A 347 13.74 12.03 10.02
C ASN A 347 14.08 13.53 9.89
N LEU A 348 13.20 14.35 9.36
CA LEU A 348 13.42 15.80 9.28
C LEU A 348 13.58 16.41 10.68
N ALA A 349 12.86 15.91 11.68
CA ALA A 349 12.98 16.35 13.06
C ALA A 349 14.39 16.16 13.66
N ASP A 350 15.13 15.15 13.19
CA ASP A 350 16.50 14.86 13.62
C ASP A 350 17.56 15.51 12.68
N TYR A 351 17.10 16.20 11.64
CA TYR A 351 17.98 16.81 10.64
C TYR A 351 18.46 18.18 11.11
N THR A 352 19.77 18.46 11.01
CA THR A 352 20.37 19.67 11.56
C THR A 352 20.87 20.62 10.49
N ASP A 353 21.04 21.92 10.82
CA ASP A 353 21.67 22.92 9.95
C ASP A 353 23.10 22.51 9.56
N ALA A 354 23.83 21.84 10.45
CA ALA A 354 25.15 21.30 10.14
C ALA A 354 25.13 20.21 9.07
N LEU A 355 24.11 19.35 9.05
CA LEU A 355 23.86 18.38 8.00
C LEU A 355 23.45 19.08 6.70
N ALA A 356 22.47 19.97 6.77
CA ALA A 356 21.98 20.72 5.60
C ALA A 356 23.10 21.50 4.90
N SER A 357 24.00 22.14 5.66
CA SER A 357 25.13 22.90 5.12
C SER A 357 26.15 22.06 4.36
N ARG A 358 26.28 20.76 4.70
CA ARG A 358 27.19 19.81 4.04
C ARG A 358 26.55 19.03 2.91
N HIS A 359 25.23 19.14 2.75
CA HIS A 359 24.50 18.34 1.77
C HIS A 359 25.01 18.61 0.34
N GLY A 360 25.32 17.55 -0.39
CA GLY A 360 25.87 17.64 -1.76
C GLY A 360 24.91 18.30 -2.76
N VAL A 361 23.58 18.28 -2.49
CA VAL A 361 22.57 18.94 -3.34
C VAL A 361 22.74 20.45 -3.43
N ARG A 362 23.50 21.06 -2.49
CA ARG A 362 23.79 22.50 -2.52
C ARG A 362 24.56 22.93 -3.77
N SER A 363 25.22 22.01 -4.46
CA SER A 363 25.86 22.28 -5.75
C SER A 363 24.84 22.65 -6.85
N THR A 364 23.62 22.16 -6.77
CA THR A 364 22.53 22.38 -7.73
C THR A 364 21.38 23.21 -7.14
N THR A 365 21.28 23.25 -5.80
CA THR A 365 20.29 24.05 -5.03
C THR A 365 21.01 24.77 -3.90
N PRO A 366 21.69 25.91 -4.18
CA PRO A 366 22.50 26.63 -3.17
C PRO A 366 21.71 27.11 -1.94
N SER A 367 20.39 27.33 -2.08
CA SER A 367 19.49 27.72 -0.99
C SER A 367 19.11 26.59 -0.04
N PHE A 368 19.52 25.34 -0.33
CA PHE A 368 19.15 24.18 0.49
C PHE A 368 19.65 24.36 1.93
N SER A 369 18.73 24.27 2.87
CA SER A 369 18.92 24.46 4.31
C SER A 369 17.81 23.75 5.09
N LEU A 370 17.93 23.66 6.40
CA LEU A 370 16.85 23.12 7.25
C LEU A 370 15.57 24.00 7.11
N ASN A 371 15.74 25.32 7.10
CA ASN A 371 14.62 26.24 6.88
C ASN A 371 13.95 26.06 5.51
N TYR A 372 14.74 25.81 4.45
CA TYR A 372 14.21 25.48 3.12
C TYR A 372 13.31 24.24 3.15
N LEU A 373 13.75 23.18 3.83
CA LEU A 373 12.98 21.93 3.94
C LEU A 373 11.68 22.14 4.75
N ASN A 374 11.76 22.86 5.89
CA ASN A 374 10.58 23.14 6.71
C ASN A 374 9.60 24.04 5.96
N SER A 375 10.06 25.10 5.29
CA SER A 375 9.17 25.96 4.49
C SER A 375 8.48 25.14 3.40
N LEU A 376 9.21 24.31 2.66
CA LEU A 376 8.64 23.46 1.62
C LEU A 376 7.60 22.48 2.17
N LEU A 377 7.83 21.91 3.34
CA LEU A 377 6.88 21.00 4.00
C LEU A 377 5.56 21.75 4.30
N HIS A 378 5.62 22.92 4.92
CA HIS A 378 4.44 23.74 5.24
C HIS A 378 3.76 24.34 4.01
N ASP A 379 4.50 24.61 2.92
CA ASP A 379 3.92 25.10 1.67
C ASP A 379 3.08 24.04 0.95
N VAL A 380 3.37 22.74 1.17
CA VAL A 380 2.74 21.63 0.44
C VAL A 380 1.72 20.90 1.29
N VAL A 381 2.01 20.65 2.58
CA VAL A 381 1.14 19.85 3.46
C VAL A 381 0.42 20.79 4.41
N SER A 382 -0.91 20.68 4.46
CA SER A 382 -1.75 21.47 5.36
C SER A 382 -1.39 21.23 6.83
N ASP A 383 -1.41 22.28 7.65
CA ASP A 383 -1.09 22.24 9.08
C ASP A 383 -1.93 21.23 9.87
N GLU A 384 -3.15 20.94 9.41
CA GLU A 384 -3.99 19.90 10.05
C GLU A 384 -3.35 18.50 10.04
N PHE A 385 -2.50 18.22 9.04
CA PHE A 385 -1.76 16.95 8.94
C PHE A 385 -0.37 17.01 9.54
N LEU A 386 0.20 18.19 9.78
CA LEU A 386 1.53 18.31 10.38
C LEU A 386 1.48 18.00 11.89
N GLU A 387 2.55 17.40 12.43
CA GLU A 387 2.72 17.31 13.87
C GLU A 387 3.11 18.72 14.38
N GLY A 388 2.37 19.22 15.37
CA GLY A 388 2.61 20.51 16.00
C GLY A 388 3.85 20.48 16.90
#